data_39eee865d3083539e470dc1ea2f833d1
#
_entry.id   39eee865d3083539e470dc1ea2f833d1
#
_cell.length_a   1.000
_cell.length_b   1.000
_cell.length_c   1.000
_cell.angle_alpha   90.00
_cell.angle_beta   90.00
_cell.angle_gamma   90.00
#
_symmetry.space_group_name_H-M   'P 1'
#
loop_
_entity.id
_entity.type
_entity.pdbx_description
1 polymer ?
#
loop_
_entity_poly.entity_id
_entity_poly.type
_entity_poly.pdbx_seq_one_letter_code
_entity_poly.pdbx_strand_id
1 'polypeptide(L)'
;MSTKEKNGSSGRTAGILFILLALAAVAVLGVYIYRQLQPPKAPETAIGYVASETASAPVYDADSGAELGVLVRGSQVAYVAADVETPREDGRVRVVNGEGYVLLDASHLADDLSRTVQVETVYALRGMSLLDETGAVPGCAVEKGMALAVTGFDGLDENGEVLRWQVSCQRGEGYIAAANVRMTEDEALAQYDAELYQLHASRGDSWGGGDAAGLDYYPVEKGAIEGNVMPDEVRALYLNGSAVQYADSYLRVAEGSGVNAFVVDIVDGTAVSYASPVMQQYSPSAYAAAMDTRENFQTNIQKLKAAGYYLIGRITVFNDAHLAADHPEQVICDLEGTPLKISSMYWPSAYDRTVWQYKVDLALEAAALGFNEIQFDYIRFPDGAYSYEKAGTIDYRNAYGESKAQAVQRFLLYAAERLHSAGYYLSGDVFGECANPYVTACGQYWPAISAAVDAISGMPYPDHYSAQGDYKPWEHPYDTVHMFGAAAAARQAETASPAAVRTWIQAYNAIREPYNTYGAEEVAAEVRALRDTGCSGGFMTWNGGSDINKYQSIISALS
;
A
#
# COMPACT_ATOMS: atom_id res chain seq x y z
N MET A 1 91.74 -24.25 -88.13
CA MET A 1 90.81 -25.35 -87.92
C MET A 1 90.28 -25.23 -86.49
N SER A 2 89.11 -25.14 -86.41
CA SER A 2 88.25 -24.75 -85.34
C SER A 2 88.08 -25.81 -84.25
N THR A 3 88.06 -25.38 -83.00
CA THR A 3 87.39 -26.08 -81.92
C THR A 3 86.67 -25.09 -81.01
N LYS A 4 85.42 -25.33 -80.77
CA LYS A 4 84.49 -24.52 -80.00
C LYS A 4 84.53 -24.91 -78.52
N GLU A 5 84.56 -23.91 -77.69
CA GLU A 5 84.18 -23.97 -76.29
C GLU A 5 82.66 -23.88 -76.17
N LYS A 6 82.14 -24.62 -75.21
CA LYS A 6 80.77 -24.44 -74.71
C LYS A 6 80.80 -24.14 -73.24
N ASN A 7 80.31 -22.98 -72.94
CA ASN A 7 80.19 -22.39 -71.65
C ASN A 7 79.12 -23.01 -70.78
N GLY A 8 79.40 -23.16 -69.49
CA GLY A 8 78.45 -23.45 -68.43
C GLY A 8 77.80 -22.22 -67.91
N SER A 9 76.46 -22.05 -68.10
CA SER A 9 75.61 -21.01 -67.57
C SER A 9 74.46 -21.54 -66.69
N SER A 10 74.42 -22.86 -66.38
CA SER A 10 73.29 -23.46 -65.68
C SER A 10 73.42 -23.46 -64.12
N GLY A 11 74.59 -23.23 -63.58
CA GLY A 11 74.83 -23.28 -62.13
C GLY A 11 74.40 -22.02 -61.33
N ARG A 12 74.41 -20.85 -61.99
CA ARG A 12 74.04 -19.59 -61.32
C ARG A 12 72.53 -19.40 -61.12
N THR A 13 71.70 -19.83 -62.09
CA THR A 13 70.23 -19.73 -62.04
C THR A 13 69.63 -20.72 -61.03
N ALA A 14 70.18 -21.94 -60.93
CA ALA A 14 69.77 -22.91 -59.91
C ALA A 14 70.09 -22.43 -58.44
N GLY A 15 71.23 -21.80 -58.25
CA GLY A 15 71.63 -21.26 -56.95
C GLY A 15 70.72 -20.07 -56.49
N ILE A 16 70.37 -19.19 -57.46
CA ILE A 16 69.48 -18.05 -57.12
C ILE A 16 68.05 -18.58 -56.83
N LEU A 17 67.58 -19.59 -57.54
CA LEU A 17 66.24 -20.19 -57.28
C LEU A 17 66.20 -20.86 -55.88
N PHE A 18 67.30 -21.52 -55.47
CA PHE A 18 67.41 -22.16 -54.14
C PHE A 18 67.44 -21.14 -53.02
N ILE A 19 68.14 -20.03 -53.21
CA ILE A 19 68.15 -18.91 -52.23
C ILE A 19 66.78 -18.26 -52.10
N LEU A 20 66.08 -18.06 -53.20
CA LEU A 20 64.70 -17.48 -53.18
C LEU A 20 63.72 -18.45 -52.52
N LEU A 21 63.80 -19.74 -52.77
CA LEU A 21 63.00 -20.75 -52.08
C LEU A 21 63.31 -20.84 -50.57
N ALA A 22 64.58 -20.75 -50.21
CA ALA A 22 64.98 -20.74 -48.81
C ALA A 22 64.49 -19.47 -48.08
N LEU A 23 64.57 -18.30 -48.70
CA LEU A 23 64.03 -17.05 -48.19
C LEU A 23 62.48 -17.08 -48.08
N ALA A 24 61.82 -17.68 -49.07
CA ALA A 24 60.36 -17.87 -49.00
C ALA A 24 59.97 -18.82 -47.85
N ALA A 25 60.71 -19.91 -47.67
CA ALA A 25 60.49 -20.86 -46.57
C ALA A 25 60.74 -20.20 -45.20
N VAL A 26 61.77 -19.37 -45.05
CA VAL A 26 62.06 -18.60 -43.84
C VAL A 26 60.96 -17.55 -43.58
N ALA A 27 60.46 -16.88 -44.65
CA ALA A 27 59.36 -15.94 -44.52
C ALA A 27 58.04 -16.62 -44.10
N VAL A 28 57.74 -17.77 -44.69
CA VAL A 28 56.55 -18.58 -44.31
C VAL A 28 56.69 -19.09 -42.89
N LEU A 29 57.86 -19.57 -42.48
CA LEU A 29 58.12 -19.99 -41.13
C LEU A 29 58.06 -18.82 -40.14
N GLY A 30 58.60 -17.66 -40.51
CA GLY A 30 58.49 -16.42 -39.73
C GLY A 30 57.05 -15.95 -39.52
N VAL A 31 56.21 -16.00 -40.59
CA VAL A 31 54.79 -15.71 -40.50
C VAL A 31 54.05 -16.74 -39.64
N TYR A 32 54.43 -18.03 -39.80
CA TYR A 32 53.85 -19.10 -38.99
C TYR A 32 54.20 -18.94 -37.51
N ILE A 33 55.49 -18.68 -37.17
CA ILE A 33 55.96 -18.42 -35.80
C ILE A 33 55.33 -17.12 -35.28
N TYR A 34 55.24 -16.07 -36.07
CA TYR A 34 54.60 -14.81 -35.67
C TYR A 34 53.13 -15.02 -35.36
N ARG A 35 52.39 -15.82 -36.14
CA ARG A 35 51.01 -16.20 -35.84
C ARG A 35 50.85 -17.06 -34.57
N GLN A 36 51.85 -17.94 -34.30
CA GLN A 36 51.88 -18.77 -33.10
C GLN A 36 52.24 -17.97 -31.82
N LEU A 37 53.05 -16.91 -32.01
CA LEU A 37 53.46 -16.02 -30.93
C LEU A 37 52.49 -14.86 -30.68
N GLN A 38 51.50 -14.63 -31.54
CA GLN A 38 50.44 -13.70 -31.25
C GLN A 38 49.59 -14.27 -30.12
N PRO A 39 49.32 -13.52 -29.03
CA PRO A 39 48.35 -13.96 -28.06
C PRO A 39 47.03 -14.25 -28.78
N PRO A 40 46.32 -15.29 -28.37
CA PRO A 40 45.01 -15.60 -28.96
C PRO A 40 44.13 -14.34 -28.89
N LYS A 41 43.52 -13.94 -30.01
CA LYS A 41 42.60 -12.82 -30.06
C LYS A 41 41.55 -13.07 -28.99
N ALA A 42 41.38 -12.11 -28.06
CA ALA A 42 40.32 -12.22 -27.07
C ALA A 42 38.99 -12.56 -27.76
N PRO A 43 38.21 -13.50 -27.25
CA PRO A 43 36.94 -13.85 -27.84
C PRO A 43 36.02 -12.63 -27.89
N GLU A 44 35.21 -12.58 -28.93
CA GLU A 44 34.20 -11.53 -29.09
C GLU A 44 33.16 -11.66 -27.98
N THR A 45 32.86 -10.54 -27.30
CA THR A 45 31.89 -10.51 -26.23
C THR A 45 30.64 -9.76 -26.65
N ALA A 46 29.49 -10.21 -26.14
CA ALA A 46 28.21 -9.54 -26.23
C ALA A 46 27.73 -9.15 -24.83
N ILE A 47 26.74 -8.28 -24.79
CA ILE A 47 26.11 -7.87 -23.53
C ILE A 47 24.77 -8.60 -23.39
N GLY A 48 24.51 -9.09 -22.20
CA GLY A 48 23.25 -9.70 -21.80
C GLY A 48 22.91 -9.40 -20.35
N TYR A 49 21.88 -10.04 -19.85
CA TYR A 49 21.38 -9.85 -18.49
C TYR A 49 21.25 -11.22 -17.81
N VAL A 50 21.47 -11.24 -16.50
CA VAL A 50 21.26 -12.45 -15.69
C VAL A 50 19.75 -12.71 -15.55
N ALA A 51 19.31 -13.90 -15.94
CA ALA A 51 17.94 -14.37 -15.82
C ALA A 51 17.82 -15.48 -14.78
N SER A 52 16.73 -15.50 -14.02
CA SER A 52 16.50 -16.55 -13.01
C SER A 52 15.03 -16.60 -12.57
N GLU A 53 14.58 -17.75 -12.09
CA GLU A 53 13.33 -17.89 -11.33
C GLU A 53 13.43 -17.21 -9.95
N THR A 54 14.63 -17.24 -9.35
CA THR A 54 14.94 -16.60 -8.06
C THR A 54 15.67 -15.27 -8.26
N ALA A 55 15.96 -14.55 -7.17
CA ALA A 55 16.66 -13.26 -7.20
C ALA A 55 18.10 -13.32 -7.77
N SER A 56 18.69 -14.50 -7.90
CA SER A 56 20.05 -14.68 -8.39
C SER A 56 20.24 -16.00 -9.13
N ALA A 57 21.32 -16.10 -9.93
CA ALA A 57 21.73 -17.30 -10.63
C ALA A 57 23.13 -17.74 -10.17
N PRO A 58 23.42 -19.05 -9.99
CA PRO A 58 24.71 -19.54 -9.58
C PRO A 58 25.74 -19.38 -10.71
N VAL A 59 26.98 -19.10 -10.34
CA VAL A 59 28.13 -19.08 -11.24
C VAL A 59 29.22 -20.05 -10.79
N TYR A 60 29.97 -20.55 -11.75
CA TYR A 60 30.91 -21.63 -11.54
C TYR A 60 32.31 -21.23 -12.03
N ASP A 61 33.31 -21.83 -11.43
CA ASP A 61 34.68 -21.68 -11.84
C ASP A 61 34.92 -22.28 -13.23
N ALA A 62 35.62 -21.55 -14.09
CA ALA A 62 35.81 -21.93 -15.48
C ALA A 62 36.72 -23.16 -15.68
N ASP A 63 37.60 -23.45 -14.73
CA ASP A 63 38.58 -24.55 -14.80
C ASP A 63 38.10 -25.80 -14.04
N SER A 64 37.59 -25.63 -12.83
CA SER A 64 37.15 -26.73 -11.96
C SER A 64 35.66 -27.07 -12.08
N GLY A 65 34.82 -26.15 -12.56
CA GLY A 65 33.37 -26.28 -12.57
C GLY A 65 32.71 -26.19 -11.20
N ALA A 66 33.47 -25.85 -10.16
CA ALA A 66 32.94 -25.68 -8.80
C ALA A 66 32.11 -24.36 -8.71
N GLU A 67 31.04 -24.37 -7.93
CA GLU A 67 30.27 -23.17 -7.66
C GLU A 67 31.12 -22.14 -6.90
N LEU A 68 31.12 -20.90 -7.40
CA LEU A 68 31.89 -19.78 -6.83
C LEU A 68 30.99 -18.78 -6.06
N GLY A 69 29.71 -18.70 -6.41
CA GLY A 69 28.77 -17.73 -5.87
C GLY A 69 27.59 -17.49 -6.80
N VAL A 70 27.02 -16.32 -6.72
CA VAL A 70 25.82 -15.96 -7.50
C VAL A 70 25.97 -14.62 -8.23
N LEU A 71 25.25 -14.44 -9.31
CA LEU A 71 24.99 -13.14 -9.96
C LEU A 71 23.55 -12.75 -9.73
N VAL A 72 23.33 -11.50 -9.38
CA VAL A 72 22.00 -10.94 -9.12
C VAL A 72 21.20 -10.87 -10.43
N ARG A 73 19.97 -11.31 -10.40
CA ARG A 73 19.02 -11.22 -11.52
C ARG A 73 18.89 -9.76 -12.01
N GLY A 74 18.84 -9.57 -13.31
CA GLY A 74 18.81 -8.26 -13.95
C GLY A 74 20.18 -7.59 -14.09
N SER A 75 21.26 -8.14 -13.47
CA SER A 75 22.61 -7.62 -13.66
C SER A 75 23.03 -7.74 -15.12
N GLN A 76 23.58 -6.65 -15.66
CA GLN A 76 24.18 -6.66 -16.99
C GLN A 76 25.53 -7.38 -16.95
N VAL A 77 25.75 -8.30 -17.87
CA VAL A 77 26.98 -9.09 -17.97
C VAL A 77 27.53 -9.07 -19.39
N ALA A 78 28.86 -9.06 -19.50
CA ALA A 78 29.53 -9.31 -20.78
C ALA A 78 29.85 -10.82 -20.89
N TYR A 79 29.43 -11.45 -21.97
CA TYR A 79 29.61 -12.88 -22.18
C TYR A 79 30.28 -13.17 -23.52
N VAL A 80 30.90 -14.34 -23.68
CA VAL A 80 31.52 -14.77 -24.92
C VAL A 80 30.45 -15.17 -25.92
N ALA A 81 30.26 -14.38 -26.97
CA ALA A 81 29.19 -14.57 -27.98
C ALA A 81 29.21 -15.96 -28.64
N ALA A 82 30.39 -16.48 -28.91
CA ALA A 82 30.56 -17.82 -29.53
C ALA A 82 29.98 -18.95 -28.65
N ASP A 83 29.91 -18.80 -27.32
CA ASP A 83 29.37 -19.83 -26.42
C ASP A 83 27.84 -19.96 -26.54
N VAL A 84 27.14 -18.91 -27.03
CA VAL A 84 25.70 -18.93 -27.34
C VAL A 84 25.46 -19.43 -28.76
N GLU A 85 26.29 -19.02 -29.74
CA GLU A 85 26.19 -19.46 -31.14
C GLU A 85 26.53 -20.95 -31.31
N THR A 86 27.51 -21.41 -30.54
CA THR A 86 27.95 -22.81 -30.50
C THR A 86 28.02 -23.24 -29.05
N PRO A 87 26.93 -23.79 -28.51
CA PRO A 87 26.84 -24.16 -27.09
C PRO A 87 27.96 -25.11 -26.67
N ARG A 88 28.52 -24.86 -25.53
CA ARG A 88 29.50 -25.73 -24.86
C ARG A 88 28.83 -27.04 -24.43
N GLU A 89 29.61 -28.10 -24.28
CA GLU A 89 29.11 -29.44 -23.89
C GLU A 89 28.43 -29.42 -22.52
N ASP A 90 28.86 -28.50 -21.61
CA ASP A 90 28.31 -28.33 -20.27
C ASP A 90 27.05 -27.43 -20.23
N GLY A 91 26.61 -26.90 -21.37
CA GLY A 91 25.44 -26.01 -21.46
C GLY A 91 25.64 -24.62 -20.85
N ARG A 92 26.89 -24.21 -20.57
CA ARG A 92 27.25 -22.96 -19.91
C ARG A 92 27.88 -21.96 -20.86
N VAL A 93 27.79 -20.68 -20.52
CA VAL A 93 28.44 -19.56 -21.20
C VAL A 93 29.50 -18.94 -20.31
N ARG A 94 30.60 -18.50 -20.91
CA ARG A 94 31.65 -17.75 -20.21
C ARG A 94 31.22 -16.30 -20.04
N VAL A 95 31.13 -15.85 -18.81
CA VAL A 95 30.86 -14.46 -18.42
C VAL A 95 32.17 -13.82 -17.95
N VAL A 96 32.45 -12.62 -18.44
CA VAL A 96 33.68 -11.88 -18.10
C VAL A 96 33.68 -11.51 -16.62
N ASN A 97 34.76 -11.86 -15.93
CA ASN A 97 34.98 -11.52 -14.53
C ASN A 97 36.43 -11.05 -14.32
N GLY A 98 36.63 -9.73 -14.29
CA GLY A 98 37.97 -9.15 -14.25
C GLY A 98 38.79 -9.51 -15.50
N GLU A 99 39.97 -10.15 -15.32
CA GLU A 99 40.81 -10.61 -16.43
C GLU A 99 40.48 -12.04 -16.91
N GLY A 100 39.50 -12.71 -16.25
CA GLY A 100 39.10 -14.09 -16.52
C GLY A 100 37.61 -14.24 -16.84
N TYR A 101 37.15 -15.48 -16.63
CA TYR A 101 35.75 -15.86 -16.88
C TYR A 101 35.22 -16.67 -15.70
N VAL A 102 33.92 -16.49 -15.43
CA VAL A 102 33.09 -17.44 -14.68
C VAL A 102 32.10 -18.08 -15.64
N LEU A 103 31.55 -19.24 -15.28
CA LEU A 103 30.55 -19.92 -16.08
C LEU A 103 29.15 -19.65 -15.52
N LEU A 104 28.22 -19.33 -16.41
CA LEU A 104 26.79 -19.18 -16.12
C LEU A 104 26.02 -20.17 -17.00
N ASP A 105 25.02 -20.86 -16.47
CA ASP A 105 24.19 -21.71 -17.29
C ASP A 105 23.48 -20.85 -18.35
N ALA A 106 23.45 -21.32 -19.60
CA ALA A 106 22.92 -20.55 -20.73
C ALA A 106 21.45 -20.18 -20.56
N SER A 107 20.68 -20.98 -19.81
CA SER A 107 19.28 -20.68 -19.44
C SER A 107 19.15 -19.45 -18.53
N HIS A 108 20.23 -19.09 -17.84
CA HIS A 108 20.27 -17.90 -16.97
C HIS A 108 20.81 -16.65 -17.69
N LEU A 109 20.88 -16.66 -19.02
CA LEU A 109 21.28 -15.52 -19.83
C LEU A 109 20.10 -15.03 -20.68
N ALA A 110 19.72 -13.78 -20.51
CA ALA A 110 18.71 -13.10 -21.33
C ALA A 110 19.34 -12.01 -22.21
N ASP A 111 18.78 -11.81 -23.38
CA ASP A 111 19.15 -10.75 -24.32
C ASP A 111 18.50 -9.40 -23.98
N ASP A 112 17.44 -9.42 -23.17
CA ASP A 112 16.65 -8.25 -22.76
C ASP A 112 16.28 -8.33 -21.28
N LEU A 113 16.24 -7.16 -20.61
CA LEU A 113 15.92 -7.07 -19.18
C LEU A 113 14.51 -7.63 -18.87
N SER A 114 13.55 -7.45 -19.79
CA SER A 114 12.18 -7.95 -19.61
C SER A 114 12.09 -9.49 -19.53
N ARG A 115 13.14 -10.20 -19.96
CA ARG A 115 13.23 -11.67 -19.95
C ARG A 115 14.04 -12.22 -18.77
N THR A 116 14.45 -11.38 -17.84
CA THR A 116 15.30 -11.80 -16.72
C THR A 116 14.53 -12.55 -15.64
N VAL A 117 13.23 -12.37 -15.57
CA VAL A 117 12.34 -13.05 -14.61
C VAL A 117 11.70 -14.24 -15.31
N GLN A 118 11.96 -15.46 -14.79
CA GLN A 118 11.53 -16.73 -15.37
C GLN A 118 10.38 -17.38 -14.57
N VAL A 119 9.56 -16.57 -13.91
CA VAL A 119 8.38 -17.00 -13.15
C VAL A 119 7.15 -16.93 -14.04
N GLU A 120 6.40 -18.02 -14.15
CA GLU A 120 5.19 -18.10 -14.98
C GLU A 120 3.92 -17.80 -14.20
N THR A 121 3.89 -18.10 -12.90
CA THR A 121 2.69 -17.97 -12.06
C THR A 121 3.09 -17.51 -10.65
N VAL A 122 2.31 -16.59 -10.11
CA VAL A 122 2.34 -16.20 -8.69
C VAL A 122 0.94 -16.30 -8.09
N TYR A 123 0.85 -16.34 -6.77
CA TYR A 123 -0.42 -16.54 -6.06
C TYR A 123 -0.71 -15.35 -5.15
N ALA A 124 -1.90 -14.77 -5.30
CA ALA A 124 -2.30 -13.61 -4.50
C ALA A 124 -2.37 -13.96 -3.02
N LEU A 125 -1.68 -13.19 -2.18
CA LEU A 125 -1.64 -13.39 -0.73
C LEU A 125 -2.95 -13.00 -0.07
N ARG A 126 -3.69 -12.07 -0.66
CA ARG A 126 -4.93 -11.51 -0.12
C ARG A 126 -5.90 -11.09 -1.22
N GLY A 127 -7.16 -10.86 -0.87
CA GLY A 127 -8.13 -10.24 -1.75
C GLY A 127 -7.80 -8.75 -1.95
N MET A 128 -7.68 -8.33 -3.20
CA MET A 128 -7.35 -6.96 -3.54
C MET A 128 -7.75 -6.63 -4.97
N SER A 129 -7.63 -5.38 -5.36
CA SER A 129 -7.72 -4.98 -6.76
C SER A 129 -6.32 -4.91 -7.35
N LEU A 130 -6.14 -5.42 -8.58
CA LEU A 130 -4.94 -5.14 -9.35
C LEU A 130 -4.87 -3.64 -9.65
N LEU A 131 -3.69 -3.12 -9.84
CA LEU A 131 -3.43 -1.72 -10.21
C LEU A 131 -3.05 -1.63 -11.68
N ASP A 132 -3.20 -0.47 -12.31
CA ASP A 132 -2.57 -0.18 -13.57
C ASP A 132 -1.10 0.28 -13.38
N GLU A 133 -0.42 0.62 -14.45
CA GLU A 133 0.98 1.09 -14.41
C GLU A 133 1.14 2.40 -13.62
N THR A 134 0.10 3.23 -13.53
CA THR A 134 0.10 4.49 -12.77
C THR A 134 -0.24 4.29 -11.29
N GLY A 135 -0.66 3.09 -10.90
CA GLY A 135 -1.17 2.77 -9.57
C GLY A 135 -2.66 3.07 -9.40
N ALA A 136 -3.39 3.38 -10.47
CA ALA A 136 -4.84 3.48 -10.46
C ALA A 136 -5.50 2.09 -10.41
N VAL A 137 -6.78 2.03 -10.03
CA VAL A 137 -7.52 0.78 -9.85
C VAL A 137 -8.38 0.49 -11.06
N PRO A 138 -7.98 -0.42 -11.99
CA PRO A 138 -8.74 -0.69 -13.21
C PRO A 138 -10.00 -1.55 -12.98
N GLY A 139 -10.27 -1.96 -11.75
CA GLY A 139 -11.45 -2.72 -11.39
C GLY A 139 -11.29 -4.25 -11.46
N CYS A 140 -10.10 -4.77 -11.70
CA CYS A 140 -9.84 -6.21 -11.63
C CYS A 140 -9.58 -6.65 -10.19
N ALA A 141 -10.52 -7.37 -9.59
CA ALA A 141 -10.40 -7.90 -8.22
C ALA A 141 -9.91 -9.35 -8.24
N VAL A 142 -8.94 -9.64 -7.37
CA VAL A 142 -8.41 -10.98 -7.12
C VAL A 142 -8.72 -11.44 -5.70
N GLU A 143 -8.75 -12.73 -5.49
CA GLU A 143 -8.99 -13.37 -4.19
C GLU A 143 -7.69 -13.98 -3.65
N LYS A 144 -7.61 -14.19 -2.34
CA LYS A 144 -6.50 -14.91 -1.69
C LYS A 144 -6.33 -16.31 -2.30
N GLY A 145 -5.09 -16.71 -2.52
CA GLY A 145 -4.75 -17.99 -3.16
C GLY A 145 -5.00 -18.05 -4.66
N MET A 146 -5.54 -16.98 -5.28
CA MET A 146 -5.78 -16.97 -6.72
C MET A 146 -4.48 -17.04 -7.50
N ALA A 147 -4.39 -17.99 -8.45
CA ALA A 147 -3.28 -18.08 -9.39
C ALA A 147 -3.34 -16.92 -10.41
N LEU A 148 -2.23 -16.24 -10.58
CA LEU A 148 -2.04 -15.11 -11.48
C LEU A 148 -0.93 -15.47 -12.48
N ALA A 149 -1.24 -15.47 -13.76
CA ALA A 149 -0.25 -15.69 -14.80
C ALA A 149 0.65 -14.45 -14.92
N VAL A 150 1.95 -14.63 -14.81
CA VAL A 150 2.93 -13.54 -14.96
C VAL A 150 3.07 -13.20 -16.44
N THR A 151 2.84 -11.95 -16.79
CA THR A 151 3.02 -11.41 -18.14
C THR A 151 4.23 -10.49 -18.25
N GLY A 152 4.81 -10.09 -17.10
CA GLY A 152 5.97 -9.23 -17.01
C GLY A 152 6.22 -8.77 -15.57
N PHE A 153 7.07 -7.77 -15.43
CA PHE A 153 7.35 -7.13 -14.16
C PHE A 153 7.72 -5.66 -14.34
N ASP A 154 7.63 -4.90 -13.26
CA ASP A 154 8.03 -3.49 -13.22
C ASP A 154 9.01 -3.28 -12.07
N GLY A 155 10.27 -3.15 -12.42
CA GLY A 155 11.39 -2.92 -11.52
C GLY A 155 11.94 -4.17 -10.83
N LEU A 156 13.26 -4.12 -10.60
CA LEU A 156 14.00 -5.01 -9.71
C LEU A 156 14.69 -4.14 -8.66
N ASP A 157 14.79 -4.64 -7.43
CA ASP A 157 15.61 -4.01 -6.41
C ASP A 157 17.11 -4.35 -6.59
N GLU A 158 17.95 -3.84 -5.70
CA GLU A 158 19.40 -4.08 -5.71
C GLU A 158 19.79 -5.56 -5.49
N ASN A 159 18.87 -6.36 -4.92
CA ASN A 159 19.06 -7.79 -4.67
C ASN A 159 18.49 -8.65 -5.82
N GLY A 160 17.88 -8.05 -6.85
CA GLY A 160 17.24 -8.74 -7.96
C GLY A 160 15.83 -9.23 -7.67
N GLU A 161 15.20 -8.77 -6.58
CA GLU A 161 13.81 -9.07 -6.29
C GLU A 161 12.87 -8.18 -7.10
N VAL A 162 11.78 -8.76 -7.58
CA VAL A 162 10.76 -8.02 -8.33
C VAL A 162 10.05 -7.04 -7.39
N LEU A 163 9.86 -5.80 -7.82
CA LEU A 163 9.10 -4.80 -7.06
C LEU A 163 7.59 -4.95 -7.31
N ARG A 164 7.18 -5.05 -8.56
CA ARG A 164 5.78 -5.26 -8.97
C ARG A 164 5.70 -6.29 -10.08
N TRP A 165 4.76 -7.20 -10.00
CA TRP A 165 4.43 -8.16 -11.03
C TRP A 165 3.39 -7.59 -11.97
N GLN A 166 3.58 -7.75 -13.27
CA GLN A 166 2.52 -7.62 -14.26
C GLN A 166 1.88 -8.98 -14.43
N VAL A 167 0.57 -9.05 -14.22
CA VAL A 167 -0.15 -10.31 -14.14
C VAL A 167 -1.47 -10.26 -14.89
N SER A 168 -1.97 -11.45 -15.28
CA SER A 168 -3.31 -11.62 -15.82
C SER A 168 -4.05 -12.76 -15.14
N CYS A 169 -5.38 -12.66 -15.09
CA CYS A 169 -6.28 -13.69 -14.60
C CYS A 169 -7.59 -13.67 -15.40
N GLN A 170 -8.53 -14.56 -15.07
CA GLN A 170 -9.85 -14.61 -15.75
C GLN A 170 -10.66 -13.31 -15.63
N ARG A 171 -10.37 -12.45 -14.66
CA ARG A 171 -11.09 -11.20 -14.38
C ARG A 171 -10.45 -9.97 -15.05
N GLY A 172 -9.25 -10.11 -15.60
CA GLY A 172 -8.51 -9.02 -16.25
C GLY A 172 -7.00 -9.11 -16.00
N GLU A 173 -6.32 -8.02 -16.25
CA GLU A 173 -4.88 -7.88 -16.08
C GLU A 173 -4.54 -6.62 -15.28
N GLY A 174 -3.31 -6.54 -14.77
CA GLY A 174 -2.81 -5.38 -14.04
C GLY A 174 -1.52 -5.68 -13.30
N TYR A 175 -1.18 -4.81 -12.37
CA TYR A 175 0.02 -4.90 -11.54
C TYR A 175 -0.33 -5.25 -10.10
N ILE A 176 0.56 -6.02 -9.46
CA ILE A 176 0.48 -6.39 -8.06
C ILE A 176 1.86 -6.27 -7.43
N ALA A 177 1.97 -5.65 -6.25
CA ALA A 177 3.23 -5.56 -5.53
C ALA A 177 3.75 -6.95 -5.13
N ALA A 178 5.06 -7.16 -5.19
CA ALA A 178 5.67 -8.45 -4.88
C ALA A 178 5.38 -8.91 -3.43
N ALA A 179 5.23 -7.97 -2.49
CA ALA A 179 4.83 -8.28 -1.11
C ALA A 179 3.46 -8.96 -1.01
N ASN A 180 2.58 -8.76 -2.00
CA ASN A 180 1.21 -9.27 -2.03
C ASN A 180 1.05 -10.61 -2.75
N VAL A 181 2.14 -11.27 -3.12
CA VAL A 181 2.12 -12.58 -3.77
C VAL A 181 3.05 -13.58 -3.10
N ARG A 182 2.82 -14.86 -3.41
CA ARG A 182 3.72 -15.98 -3.07
C ARG A 182 3.95 -16.83 -4.31
N MET A 183 5.00 -17.66 -4.29
CA MET A 183 5.36 -18.53 -5.41
C MET A 183 4.48 -19.77 -5.50
N THR A 184 3.83 -20.16 -4.40
CA THR A 184 2.90 -21.30 -4.35
C THR A 184 1.59 -20.93 -3.65
N GLU A 185 0.51 -21.63 -3.99
CA GLU A 185 -0.79 -21.48 -3.34
C GLU A 185 -0.71 -21.82 -1.84
N ASP A 186 0.01 -22.89 -1.50
CA ASP A 186 0.20 -23.30 -0.09
C ASP A 186 0.87 -22.18 0.73
N GLU A 187 1.89 -21.51 0.19
CA GLU A 187 2.53 -20.37 0.86
C GLU A 187 1.57 -19.18 1.00
N ALA A 188 0.77 -18.91 -0.04
CA ALA A 188 -0.20 -17.82 0.00
C ALA A 188 -1.29 -18.06 1.06
N LEU A 189 -1.65 -19.31 1.33
CA LEU A 189 -2.70 -19.68 2.28
C LEU A 189 -2.18 -20.08 3.67
N ALA A 190 -0.88 -20.31 3.84
CA ALA A 190 -0.27 -20.83 5.07
C ALA A 190 -0.51 -19.97 6.32
N GLN A 191 -0.81 -18.68 6.17
CA GLN A 191 -1.00 -17.75 7.29
C GLN A 191 -2.47 -17.56 7.67
N TYR A 192 -3.40 -18.26 6.98
CA TYR A 192 -4.82 -18.13 7.27
C TYR A 192 -5.24 -19.12 8.35
N ASP A 193 -5.80 -18.58 9.44
CA ASP A 193 -6.45 -19.33 10.49
C ASP A 193 -7.97 -19.31 10.27
N ALA A 194 -8.49 -20.35 9.65
CA ALA A 194 -9.91 -20.45 9.34
C ALA A 194 -10.80 -20.55 10.60
N GLU A 195 -10.26 -20.99 11.74
CA GLU A 195 -11.03 -21.08 12.98
C GLU A 195 -11.22 -19.71 13.61
N LEU A 196 -10.20 -18.86 13.58
CA LEU A 196 -10.27 -17.47 14.06
C LEU A 196 -11.40 -16.69 13.38
N TYR A 197 -11.64 -16.94 12.11
CA TYR A 197 -12.67 -16.27 11.32
C TYR A 197 -14.08 -16.71 11.62
N GLN A 198 -14.26 -17.95 11.99
CA GLN A 198 -15.58 -18.51 12.26
C GLN A 198 -16.10 -18.13 13.64
N LEU A 199 -15.22 -17.80 14.59
CA LEU A 199 -15.59 -17.46 15.96
C LEU A 199 -16.55 -16.26 16.08
N HIS A 200 -16.50 -15.34 15.11
CA HIS A 200 -17.26 -14.07 15.15
C HIS A 200 -17.95 -13.75 13.81
N ALA A 201 -18.28 -14.78 13.05
CA ALA A 201 -18.67 -14.64 11.66
C ALA A 201 -19.97 -13.89 11.44
N SER A 202 -20.97 -14.10 12.27
CA SER A 202 -22.29 -13.48 12.06
C SER A 202 -23.01 -13.25 13.36
N ARG A 203 -23.68 -12.12 13.49
CA ARG A 203 -24.61 -11.84 14.57
C ARG A 203 -25.86 -12.72 14.51
N GLY A 204 -26.19 -13.26 13.34
CA GLY A 204 -27.32 -14.15 13.14
C GLY A 204 -28.69 -13.47 13.11
N ASP A 205 -28.74 -12.14 13.15
CA ASP A 205 -29.95 -11.35 13.05
C ASP A 205 -29.83 -10.28 11.95
N SER A 206 -30.89 -9.51 11.76
CA SER A 206 -30.98 -8.48 10.73
C SER A 206 -30.05 -7.27 10.92
N TRP A 207 -29.35 -7.20 12.05
CA TRP A 207 -28.39 -6.16 12.37
C TRP A 207 -26.94 -6.57 12.08
N GLY A 208 -26.72 -7.86 11.78
CA GLY A 208 -25.42 -8.38 11.41
C GLY A 208 -25.05 -8.10 9.95
N GLY A 209 -23.79 -7.92 9.66
CA GLY A 209 -23.24 -7.66 8.32
C GLY A 209 -22.86 -8.90 7.52
N GLY A 210 -23.32 -10.09 7.93
CA GLY A 210 -22.90 -11.36 7.35
C GLY A 210 -21.72 -12.00 8.08
N ASP A 211 -21.06 -12.95 7.43
CA ASP A 211 -19.91 -13.64 8.02
C ASP A 211 -18.56 -12.99 7.61
N ALA A 212 -17.51 -13.37 8.33
CA ALA A 212 -16.15 -12.87 8.11
C ALA A 212 -15.25 -13.84 7.33
N ALA A 213 -15.79 -14.97 6.87
CA ALA A 213 -14.98 -16.06 6.27
C ALA A 213 -14.23 -15.65 5.00
N GLY A 214 -14.77 -14.68 4.25
CA GLY A 214 -14.13 -14.15 3.04
C GLY A 214 -13.08 -13.06 3.29
N LEU A 215 -12.85 -12.65 4.54
CA LEU A 215 -11.91 -11.60 4.87
C LEU A 215 -10.46 -12.11 4.87
N ASP A 216 -9.52 -11.17 4.78
CA ASP A 216 -8.09 -11.47 4.73
C ASP A 216 -7.45 -11.22 6.10
N TYR A 217 -6.73 -12.19 6.61
CA TYR A 217 -6.19 -12.17 7.96
C TYR A 217 -4.79 -12.75 8.03
N TYR A 218 -3.89 -12.22 7.35
CA TYR A 218 -2.49 -12.51 7.61
C TYR A 218 -1.87 -11.33 8.34
N PRO A 219 -0.86 -11.57 9.16
CA PRO A 219 -0.19 -10.49 9.87
C PRO A 219 0.50 -9.57 8.85
N VAL A 220 0.08 -8.32 8.82
CA VAL A 220 0.78 -7.25 8.12
C VAL A 220 1.67 -6.58 9.15
N GLU A 221 2.98 -6.63 8.98
CA GLU A 221 3.90 -5.90 9.84
C GLU A 221 3.67 -4.40 9.69
N LYS A 222 3.45 -3.74 10.82
CA LYS A 222 3.33 -2.29 10.89
C LYS A 222 4.72 -1.70 11.15
N GLY A 223 5.38 -1.30 10.07
CA GLY A 223 6.72 -0.75 10.11
C GLY A 223 6.76 0.69 10.60
N ALA A 224 7.88 1.08 11.21
CA ALA A 224 8.18 2.49 11.38
C ALA A 224 8.45 3.13 10.01
N ILE A 225 7.87 4.29 9.77
CA ILE A 225 8.10 5.06 8.54
C ILE A 225 9.28 6.00 8.78
N GLU A 226 10.32 5.88 7.96
CA GLU A 226 11.50 6.72 8.08
C GLU A 226 11.15 8.21 7.94
N GLY A 227 11.60 9.02 8.89
CA GLY A 227 11.32 10.45 8.90
C GLY A 227 9.90 10.84 9.34
N ASN A 228 9.04 9.89 9.65
CA ASN A 228 7.67 10.11 10.12
C ASN A 228 7.38 9.25 11.36
N VAL A 229 7.46 9.84 12.54
CA VAL A 229 7.31 9.12 13.81
C VAL A 229 5.89 9.30 14.35
N MET A 230 5.14 8.22 14.48
CA MET A 230 3.85 8.21 15.17
C MET A 230 4.10 8.14 16.69
N PRO A 231 3.51 9.06 17.50
CA PRO A 231 3.61 8.98 18.95
C PRO A 231 2.95 7.72 19.52
N ASP A 232 3.53 7.14 20.57
CA ASP A 232 2.97 5.97 21.27
C ASP A 232 1.57 6.29 21.84
N GLU A 233 1.38 7.50 22.38
CA GLU A 233 0.10 8.00 22.84
C GLU A 233 -0.21 9.34 22.17
N VAL A 234 -1.24 9.38 21.32
CA VAL A 234 -1.75 10.62 20.71
C VAL A 234 -2.83 11.23 21.59
N ARG A 235 -2.71 12.53 21.86
CA ARG A 235 -3.71 13.34 22.58
C ARG A 235 -4.05 14.54 21.70
N ALA A 236 -5.13 14.39 20.91
CA ALA A 236 -5.42 15.33 19.85
C ALA A 236 -6.63 16.22 20.11
N LEU A 237 -6.51 17.49 19.71
CA LEU A 237 -7.66 18.37 19.50
C LEU A 237 -8.14 18.24 18.05
N TYR A 238 -9.46 18.19 17.87
CA TYR A 238 -10.07 18.20 16.56
C TYR A 238 -10.32 19.63 16.07
N LEU A 239 -9.98 19.90 14.82
CA LEU A 239 -10.21 21.15 14.10
C LEU A 239 -11.01 20.87 12.83
N ASN A 240 -12.21 21.42 12.74
CA ASN A 240 -12.95 21.41 11.47
C ASN A 240 -12.26 22.33 10.43
N GLY A 241 -12.67 22.22 9.17
CA GLY A 241 -12.03 22.94 8.08
C GLY A 241 -12.00 24.47 8.21
N SER A 242 -12.97 25.07 8.92
CA SER A 242 -12.98 26.51 9.19
C SER A 242 -12.09 26.89 10.38
N ALA A 243 -11.95 26.00 11.35
CA ALA A 243 -11.19 26.25 12.58
C ALA A 243 -9.69 26.35 12.31
N VAL A 244 -9.16 25.58 11.36
CA VAL A 244 -7.72 25.56 11.04
C VAL A 244 -7.19 26.93 10.60
N GLN A 245 -8.03 27.79 10.06
CA GLN A 245 -7.68 29.18 9.70
C GLN A 245 -7.25 30.00 10.94
N TYR A 246 -7.61 29.56 12.13
CA TYR A 246 -7.27 30.17 13.41
C TYR A 246 -6.22 29.36 14.18
N ALA A 247 -5.30 28.67 13.48
CA ALA A 247 -4.29 27.79 14.04
C ALA A 247 -3.56 28.38 15.26
N ASP A 248 -3.17 29.67 15.20
CA ASP A 248 -2.48 30.36 16.31
C ASP A 248 -3.31 30.40 17.61
N SER A 249 -4.64 30.36 17.52
CA SER A 249 -5.52 30.33 18.71
C SER A 249 -5.56 28.94 19.35
N TYR A 250 -5.57 27.90 18.53
CA TYR A 250 -5.54 26.52 19.04
C TYR A 250 -4.15 26.13 19.57
N LEU A 251 -3.08 26.65 18.98
CA LEU A 251 -1.74 26.52 19.53
C LEU A 251 -1.67 27.10 20.96
N ARG A 252 -2.26 28.29 21.21
CA ARG A 252 -2.31 28.87 22.55
C ARG A 252 -3.12 28.03 23.56
N VAL A 253 -4.17 27.34 23.11
CA VAL A 253 -4.95 26.42 23.96
C VAL A 253 -4.14 25.16 24.28
N ALA A 254 -3.42 24.63 23.33
CA ALA A 254 -2.63 23.42 23.49
C ALA A 254 -1.31 23.64 24.24
N GLU A 255 -0.78 24.89 24.27
CA GLU A 255 0.49 25.22 24.88
C GLU A 255 0.49 24.90 26.38
N GLY A 256 1.51 24.16 26.84
CA GLY A 256 1.67 23.75 28.25
C GLY A 256 0.66 22.71 28.73
N SER A 257 -0.17 22.17 27.85
CA SER A 257 -1.10 21.07 28.12
C SER A 257 -0.50 19.70 27.78
N GLY A 258 -1.28 18.63 27.97
CA GLY A 258 -0.91 17.29 27.54
C GLY A 258 -1.13 17.01 26.05
N VAL A 259 -1.71 17.95 25.30
CA VAL A 259 -2.00 17.82 23.88
C VAL A 259 -0.70 17.75 23.06
N ASN A 260 -0.58 16.76 22.16
CA ASN A 260 0.58 16.58 21.29
C ASN A 260 0.22 16.44 19.82
N ALA A 261 -1.06 16.52 19.47
CA ALA A 261 -1.54 16.32 18.12
C ALA A 261 -2.76 17.18 17.78
N PHE A 262 -3.02 17.34 16.49
CA PHE A 262 -4.27 17.87 15.96
C PHE A 262 -4.84 16.95 14.89
N VAL A 263 -6.16 16.71 14.95
CA VAL A 263 -6.92 16.16 13.82
C VAL A 263 -7.53 17.34 13.08
N VAL A 264 -7.31 17.42 11.79
CA VAL A 264 -7.83 18.51 10.94
C VAL A 264 -8.66 17.92 9.82
N ASP A 265 -9.90 18.39 9.68
CA ASP A 265 -10.72 17.99 8.52
C ASP A 265 -10.12 18.49 7.22
N ILE A 266 -10.10 17.61 6.25
CA ILE A 266 -9.89 17.89 4.83
C ILE A 266 -11.26 17.94 4.15
N VAL A 267 -12.08 16.92 4.41
CA VAL A 267 -13.50 16.85 3.99
C VAL A 267 -14.32 16.25 5.12
N ASP A 268 -15.44 16.90 5.45
CA ASP A 268 -16.47 16.36 6.34
C ASP A 268 -17.85 16.49 5.67
N GLY A 269 -18.28 15.42 5.00
CA GLY A 269 -19.53 15.39 4.23
C GLY A 269 -19.60 16.46 3.14
N THR A 270 -20.28 17.58 3.42
CA THR A 270 -20.37 18.73 2.50
C THR A 270 -19.35 19.83 2.77
N ALA A 271 -18.64 19.78 3.90
CA ALA A 271 -17.66 20.77 4.26
C ALA A 271 -16.31 20.40 3.63
N VAL A 272 -15.76 21.29 2.81
CA VAL A 272 -14.48 21.12 2.11
C VAL A 272 -13.52 22.19 2.58
N SER A 273 -12.41 21.80 3.17
CA SER A 273 -11.49 22.73 3.84
C SER A 273 -10.71 23.60 2.85
N TYR A 274 -10.29 23.05 1.74
CA TYR A 274 -9.49 23.81 0.75
C TYR A 274 -9.74 23.36 -0.69
N ALA A 275 -9.45 24.23 -1.65
CA ALA A 275 -9.56 23.98 -3.08
C ALA A 275 -8.46 23.02 -3.55
N SER A 276 -8.76 21.73 -3.63
CA SER A 276 -7.85 20.65 -4.00
C SER A 276 -7.83 20.44 -5.52
N PRO A 277 -6.67 20.40 -6.20
CA PRO A 277 -6.55 19.96 -7.60
C PRO A 277 -7.13 18.56 -7.84
N VAL A 278 -7.00 17.64 -6.88
CA VAL A 278 -7.61 16.30 -6.97
C VAL A 278 -9.13 16.40 -6.97
N MET A 279 -9.71 17.23 -6.10
CA MET A 279 -11.15 17.49 -6.13
C MET A 279 -11.58 18.12 -7.46
N GLN A 280 -10.80 19.05 -8.01
CA GLN A 280 -11.11 19.65 -9.31
C GLN A 280 -11.22 18.58 -10.42
N GLN A 281 -10.42 17.54 -10.35
CA GLN A 281 -10.45 16.43 -11.30
C GLN A 281 -11.63 15.49 -11.10
N TYR A 282 -11.88 15.05 -9.84
CA TYR A 282 -12.86 14.00 -9.54
C TYR A 282 -14.23 14.51 -9.12
N SER A 283 -14.32 15.67 -8.48
CA SER A 283 -15.55 16.27 -7.98
C SER A 283 -15.47 17.79 -8.05
N PRO A 284 -15.72 18.38 -9.23
CA PRO A 284 -15.67 19.83 -9.44
C PRO A 284 -16.57 20.62 -8.48
N SER A 285 -17.70 20.05 -8.04
CA SER A 285 -18.58 20.69 -7.06
C SER A 285 -17.96 20.75 -5.66
N ALA A 286 -17.18 19.74 -5.26
CA ALA A 286 -16.38 19.80 -4.02
C ALA A 286 -15.31 20.89 -4.11
N TYR A 287 -14.58 20.95 -5.22
CA TYR A 287 -13.60 22.03 -5.45
C TYR A 287 -14.24 23.42 -5.33
N ALA A 288 -15.42 23.62 -5.93
CA ALA A 288 -16.13 24.89 -5.89
C ALA A 288 -16.69 25.26 -4.50
N ALA A 289 -16.92 24.24 -3.63
CA ALA A 289 -17.41 24.41 -2.27
C ALA A 289 -16.31 24.67 -1.24
N ALA A 290 -15.03 24.66 -1.65
CA ALA A 290 -13.91 24.84 -0.75
C ALA A 290 -13.98 26.16 0.02
N MET A 291 -13.73 26.08 1.34
CA MET A 291 -13.79 27.25 2.25
C MET A 291 -12.53 28.10 2.20
N ASP A 292 -11.41 27.55 1.71
CA ASP A 292 -10.11 28.21 1.69
C ASP A 292 -9.31 27.84 0.45
N THR A 293 -8.27 28.62 0.15
CA THR A 293 -7.29 28.26 -0.86
C THR A 293 -6.35 27.17 -0.32
N ARG A 294 -5.78 26.39 -1.22
CA ARG A 294 -4.79 25.36 -0.88
C ARG A 294 -3.57 25.95 -0.16
N GLU A 295 -3.08 27.11 -0.63
CA GLU A 295 -1.90 27.78 -0.10
C GLU A 295 -2.12 28.31 1.32
N ASN A 296 -3.29 28.88 1.61
CA ASN A 296 -3.62 29.38 2.95
C ASN A 296 -3.83 28.23 3.93
N PHE A 297 -4.54 27.20 3.53
CA PHE A 297 -4.71 25.97 4.29
C PHE A 297 -3.33 25.35 4.63
N GLN A 298 -2.47 25.15 3.63
CA GLN A 298 -1.11 24.63 3.81
C GLN A 298 -0.30 25.49 4.80
N THR A 299 -0.40 26.81 4.71
CA THR A 299 0.31 27.72 5.63
C THR A 299 -0.09 27.45 7.08
N ASN A 300 -1.37 27.24 7.36
CA ASN A 300 -1.85 26.95 8.71
C ASN A 300 -1.45 25.54 9.19
N ILE A 301 -1.47 24.55 8.31
CA ILE A 301 -0.94 23.19 8.61
C ILE A 301 0.54 23.26 8.97
N GLN A 302 1.33 24.01 8.20
CA GLN A 302 2.77 24.17 8.47
C GLN A 302 3.04 24.90 9.81
N LYS A 303 2.18 25.82 10.24
CA LYS A 303 2.30 26.44 11.58
C LYS A 303 2.13 25.41 12.69
N LEU A 304 1.10 24.55 12.61
CA LEU A 304 0.87 23.48 13.57
C LEU A 304 2.07 22.50 13.60
N LYS A 305 2.56 22.11 12.43
CA LYS A 305 3.72 21.23 12.30
C LYS A 305 5.01 21.85 12.86
N ALA A 306 5.27 23.12 12.56
CA ALA A 306 6.46 23.83 13.04
C ALA A 306 6.45 24.03 14.57
N ALA A 307 5.27 24.02 15.19
CA ALA A 307 5.12 24.02 16.64
C ALA A 307 5.36 22.62 17.28
N GLY A 308 5.64 21.58 16.47
CA GLY A 308 6.02 20.24 16.94
C GLY A 308 4.85 19.28 17.15
N TYR A 309 3.64 19.61 16.70
CA TYR A 309 2.48 18.74 16.84
C TYR A 309 2.42 17.67 15.74
N TYR A 310 1.96 16.47 16.13
CA TYR A 310 1.61 15.40 15.18
C TYR A 310 0.29 15.74 14.48
N LEU A 311 0.24 15.64 13.15
CA LEU A 311 -0.91 16.10 12.38
C LEU A 311 -1.61 14.94 11.68
N ILE A 312 -2.91 14.84 11.91
CA ILE A 312 -3.81 13.83 11.35
C ILE A 312 -4.80 14.56 10.43
N GLY A 313 -4.81 14.22 9.14
CA GLY A 313 -5.77 14.77 8.18
C GLY A 313 -6.98 13.85 8.03
N ARG A 314 -8.20 14.32 8.41
CA ARG A 314 -9.42 13.50 8.37
C ARG A 314 -10.20 13.73 7.07
N ILE A 315 -10.63 12.63 6.45
CA ILE A 315 -11.42 12.59 5.20
C ILE A 315 -12.61 11.66 5.39
N THR A 316 -13.83 12.14 5.15
CA THR A 316 -15.00 11.27 5.00
C THR A 316 -14.96 10.57 3.64
N VAL A 317 -15.13 9.23 3.62
CA VAL A 317 -14.93 8.42 2.41
C VAL A 317 -16.23 8.17 1.67
N PHE A 318 -17.11 7.33 2.22
CA PHE A 318 -18.34 6.90 1.56
C PHE A 318 -19.57 7.74 1.98
N ASN A 319 -19.33 8.93 2.49
CA ASN A 319 -20.34 9.98 2.68
C ASN A 319 -19.85 11.24 1.98
N ASP A 320 -20.29 11.46 0.75
CA ASP A 320 -19.84 12.57 -0.08
C ASP A 320 -20.98 13.04 -1.00
N ALA A 321 -21.59 14.14 -0.60
CA ALA A 321 -22.70 14.72 -1.36
C ALA A 321 -22.24 15.42 -2.65
N HIS A 322 -20.99 15.90 -2.69
CA HIS A 322 -20.45 16.55 -3.88
C HIS A 322 -20.15 15.52 -4.96
N LEU A 323 -19.44 14.44 -4.61
CA LEU A 323 -19.20 13.34 -5.54
C LEU A 323 -20.52 12.74 -6.04
N ALA A 324 -21.50 12.60 -5.14
CA ALA A 324 -22.82 12.10 -5.52
C ALA A 324 -23.57 13.02 -6.50
N ALA A 325 -23.33 14.32 -6.45
CA ALA A 325 -23.92 15.27 -7.39
C ALA A 325 -23.22 15.27 -8.75
N ASP A 326 -21.89 15.12 -8.74
CA ASP A 326 -21.06 15.10 -9.95
C ASP A 326 -21.13 13.73 -10.67
N HIS A 327 -21.26 12.63 -9.91
CA HIS A 327 -21.21 11.23 -10.37
C HIS A 327 -22.34 10.37 -9.80
N PRO A 328 -23.61 10.62 -10.17
CA PRO A 328 -24.75 9.84 -9.67
C PRO A 328 -24.67 8.34 -10.02
N GLU A 329 -23.91 7.97 -11.05
CA GLU A 329 -23.65 6.59 -11.45
C GLU A 329 -22.77 5.83 -10.44
N GLN A 330 -22.05 6.52 -9.56
CA GLN A 330 -21.20 5.92 -8.52
C GLN A 330 -21.91 5.82 -7.17
N VAL A 331 -23.14 6.27 -7.07
CA VAL A 331 -23.91 6.35 -5.81
C VAL A 331 -24.80 5.12 -5.63
N ILE A 332 -24.96 4.68 -4.39
CA ILE A 332 -25.97 3.68 -4.01
C ILE A 332 -27.34 4.15 -4.48
N CYS A 333 -28.08 3.30 -5.17
CA CYS A 333 -29.30 3.67 -5.88
C CYS A 333 -30.46 2.70 -5.62
N ASP A 334 -31.66 3.04 -6.10
CA ASP A 334 -32.76 2.11 -6.25
C ASP A 334 -32.56 1.16 -7.46
N LEU A 335 -33.50 0.25 -7.69
CA LEU A 335 -33.42 -0.71 -8.79
C LEU A 335 -33.59 -0.07 -10.19
N GLU A 336 -34.08 1.16 -10.24
CA GLU A 336 -34.17 1.98 -11.45
C GLU A 336 -32.91 2.80 -11.71
N GLY A 337 -31.94 2.75 -10.79
CA GLY A 337 -30.64 3.45 -10.89
C GLY A 337 -30.69 4.88 -10.33
N THR A 338 -31.77 5.30 -9.66
CA THR A 338 -31.86 6.62 -9.03
C THR A 338 -31.10 6.66 -7.71
N PRO A 339 -30.17 7.62 -7.50
CA PRO A 339 -29.44 7.74 -6.24
C PRO A 339 -30.34 7.82 -5.02
N LEU A 340 -30.11 6.97 -4.03
CA LEU A 340 -30.85 6.92 -2.78
C LEU A 340 -30.26 7.86 -1.73
N LYS A 341 -31.16 8.62 -1.08
CA LYS A 341 -30.83 9.41 0.09
C LYS A 341 -31.15 8.61 1.36
N ILE A 342 -30.11 8.06 1.99
CA ILE A 342 -30.23 7.23 3.19
C ILE A 342 -29.73 8.02 4.40
N SER A 343 -30.53 8.11 5.46
CA SER A 343 -30.23 8.93 6.65
C SER A 343 -29.90 10.40 6.28
N SER A 344 -30.64 10.95 5.31
CA SER A 344 -30.47 12.32 4.77
C SER A 344 -29.18 12.57 3.98
N MET A 345 -28.39 11.55 3.68
CA MET A 345 -27.10 11.64 2.99
C MET A 345 -27.11 10.80 1.72
N TYR A 346 -26.29 11.19 0.74
CA TYR A 346 -25.95 10.37 -0.42
C TYR A 346 -24.65 9.62 -0.16
N TRP A 347 -24.59 8.38 -0.62
CA TRP A 347 -23.53 7.46 -0.34
C TRP A 347 -22.89 6.95 -1.64
N PRO A 348 -21.71 7.44 -2.03
CA PRO A 348 -20.88 6.76 -3.01
C PRO A 348 -20.69 5.30 -2.63
N SER A 349 -20.73 4.42 -3.63
CA SER A 349 -20.61 2.98 -3.38
C SER A 349 -19.21 2.61 -2.89
N ALA A 350 -19.14 1.90 -1.79
CA ALA A 350 -17.87 1.31 -1.31
C ALA A 350 -17.34 0.18 -2.23
N TYR A 351 -18.12 -0.26 -3.19
CA TYR A 351 -17.67 -1.21 -4.21
C TYR A 351 -17.05 -0.52 -5.44
N ASP A 352 -17.23 0.79 -5.60
CA ASP A 352 -16.72 1.52 -6.76
C ASP A 352 -15.24 1.87 -6.60
N ARG A 353 -14.40 1.35 -7.51
CA ARG A 353 -12.94 1.53 -7.45
C ARG A 353 -12.49 2.94 -7.85
N THR A 354 -13.29 3.67 -8.61
CA THR A 354 -13.01 5.08 -8.93
C THR A 354 -13.19 5.96 -7.69
N VAL A 355 -14.18 5.65 -6.84
CA VAL A 355 -14.34 6.30 -5.53
C VAL A 355 -13.11 6.03 -4.64
N TRP A 356 -12.59 4.80 -4.62
CA TRP A 356 -11.37 4.46 -3.88
C TRP A 356 -10.19 5.31 -4.34
N GLN A 357 -9.97 5.35 -5.65
CA GLN A 357 -8.89 6.12 -6.24
C GLN A 357 -8.98 7.59 -5.89
N TYR A 358 -10.15 8.22 -6.08
CA TYR A 358 -10.37 9.61 -5.71
C TYR A 358 -9.98 9.90 -4.27
N LYS A 359 -10.49 9.07 -3.33
CA LYS A 359 -10.25 9.30 -1.89
C LYS A 359 -8.79 9.10 -1.51
N VAL A 360 -8.09 8.15 -2.12
CA VAL A 360 -6.67 7.92 -1.86
C VAL A 360 -5.78 8.96 -2.53
N ASP A 361 -6.11 9.41 -3.75
CA ASP A 361 -5.38 10.49 -4.40
C ASP A 361 -5.53 11.81 -3.62
N LEU A 362 -6.73 12.10 -3.09
CA LEU A 362 -6.96 13.24 -2.19
C LEU A 362 -6.16 13.11 -0.88
N ALA A 363 -6.10 11.90 -0.32
CA ALA A 363 -5.33 11.61 0.88
C ALA A 363 -3.83 11.86 0.67
N LEU A 364 -3.27 11.42 -0.45
CA LEU A 364 -1.87 11.63 -0.81
C LEU A 364 -1.56 13.12 -1.04
N GLU A 365 -2.44 13.83 -1.75
CA GLU A 365 -2.30 15.28 -1.93
C GLU A 365 -2.30 16.01 -0.59
N ALA A 366 -3.28 15.72 0.27
CA ALA A 366 -3.41 16.35 1.58
C ALA A 366 -2.20 16.04 2.47
N ALA A 367 -1.76 14.78 2.52
CA ALA A 367 -0.60 14.38 3.30
C ALA A 367 0.65 15.18 2.93
N ALA A 368 0.86 15.45 1.65
CA ALA A 368 1.95 16.27 1.15
C ALA A 368 1.91 17.76 1.61
N LEU A 369 0.77 18.25 2.11
CA LEU A 369 0.66 19.59 2.69
C LEU A 369 1.33 19.70 4.07
N GLY A 370 1.59 18.57 4.74
CA GLY A 370 2.30 18.54 6.01
C GLY A 370 1.79 17.56 7.05
N PHE A 371 0.78 16.76 6.75
CA PHE A 371 0.27 15.75 7.68
C PHE A 371 1.24 14.58 7.86
N ASN A 372 1.16 13.95 9.01
CA ASN A 372 1.90 12.74 9.35
C ASN A 372 1.07 11.49 9.03
N GLU A 373 -0.24 11.63 9.10
CA GLU A 373 -1.22 10.55 9.03
C GLU A 373 -2.48 11.03 8.33
N ILE A 374 -3.12 10.14 7.58
CA ILE A 374 -4.47 10.36 7.06
C ILE A 374 -5.43 9.43 7.79
N GLN A 375 -6.52 10.00 8.27
CA GLN A 375 -7.61 9.31 8.94
C GLN A 375 -8.84 9.27 8.04
N PHE A 376 -9.33 8.07 7.78
CA PHE A 376 -10.56 7.88 7.02
C PHE A 376 -11.74 7.64 7.96
N ASP A 377 -12.76 8.49 7.84
CA ASP A 377 -14.06 8.29 8.46
C ASP A 377 -15.10 7.89 7.43
N TYR A 378 -16.26 7.42 7.87
CA TYR A 378 -17.30 6.86 7.00
C TYR A 378 -16.79 5.74 6.08
N ILE A 379 -15.82 4.96 6.55
CA ILE A 379 -15.36 3.73 5.91
C ILE A 379 -16.37 2.60 6.17
N ARG A 380 -17.58 2.79 5.69
CA ARG A 380 -18.73 1.94 5.98
C ARG A 380 -19.87 2.15 5.00
N PHE A 381 -20.78 1.21 4.97
CA PHE A 381 -22.07 1.36 4.31
C PHE A 381 -23.06 2.17 5.19
N PRO A 382 -24.16 2.70 4.61
CA PRO A 382 -25.13 3.47 5.38
C PRO A 382 -25.82 2.62 6.45
N ASP A 383 -25.87 3.14 7.66
CA ASP A 383 -26.52 2.54 8.83
C ASP A 383 -28.06 2.51 8.73
N GLY A 384 -28.65 3.36 7.89
CA GLY A 384 -30.11 3.38 7.62
C GLY A 384 -30.59 2.50 6.46
N ALA A 385 -29.72 1.66 5.88
CA ALA A 385 -30.05 0.89 4.67
C ALA A 385 -30.96 -0.33 4.90
N TYR A 386 -31.07 -0.80 6.13
CA TYR A 386 -31.79 -2.05 6.46
C TYR A 386 -33.21 -2.15 5.88
N SER A 387 -34.00 -1.06 5.91
CA SER A 387 -35.37 -1.07 5.38
C SER A 387 -35.41 -1.29 3.87
N TYR A 388 -34.46 -0.73 3.14
CA TYR A 388 -34.30 -0.92 1.70
C TYR A 388 -33.83 -2.32 1.36
N GLU A 389 -32.87 -2.86 2.12
CA GLU A 389 -32.37 -4.23 1.98
C GLU A 389 -33.48 -5.25 2.17
N LYS A 390 -34.23 -5.12 3.26
CA LYS A 390 -35.38 -5.98 3.55
C LYS A 390 -36.46 -5.93 2.48
N ALA A 391 -36.69 -4.76 1.90
CA ALA A 391 -37.63 -4.56 0.79
C ALA A 391 -37.07 -5.04 -0.56
N GLY A 392 -35.76 -5.30 -0.67
CA GLY A 392 -35.09 -5.64 -1.93
C GLY A 392 -35.11 -4.50 -2.94
N THR A 393 -35.07 -3.23 -2.49
CA THR A 393 -35.18 -2.03 -3.31
C THR A 393 -33.92 -1.20 -3.41
N ILE A 394 -32.77 -1.75 -2.96
CA ILE A 394 -31.48 -1.08 -2.98
C ILE A 394 -30.51 -1.82 -3.91
N ASP A 395 -29.78 -1.08 -4.71
CA ASP A 395 -28.62 -1.53 -5.46
C ASP A 395 -27.36 -0.81 -4.93
N TYR A 396 -26.43 -1.59 -4.38
CA TYR A 396 -25.14 -1.11 -3.91
C TYR A 396 -24.08 -0.99 -5.03
N ARG A 397 -24.45 -1.29 -6.28
CA ARG A 397 -23.54 -1.35 -7.45
C ARG A 397 -22.35 -2.31 -7.25
N ASN A 398 -22.62 -3.45 -6.65
CA ASN A 398 -21.62 -4.48 -6.34
C ASN A 398 -21.25 -5.31 -7.57
N ALA A 399 -20.33 -4.79 -8.39
CA ALA A 399 -19.87 -5.48 -9.59
C ALA A 399 -18.92 -6.67 -9.31
N TYR A 400 -18.41 -6.77 -8.08
CA TYR A 400 -17.37 -7.74 -7.72
C TYR A 400 -17.88 -8.94 -6.92
N GLY A 401 -19.14 -8.92 -6.49
CA GLY A 401 -19.71 -9.96 -5.63
C GLY A 401 -19.10 -10.01 -4.23
N GLU A 402 -18.51 -8.92 -3.74
CA GLU A 402 -17.88 -8.80 -2.44
C GLU A 402 -18.92 -8.60 -1.33
N SER A 403 -18.62 -9.09 -0.13
CA SER A 403 -19.37 -8.67 1.05
C SER A 403 -19.04 -7.21 1.42
N LYS A 404 -19.89 -6.56 2.22
CA LYS A 404 -19.63 -5.20 2.71
C LYS A 404 -18.30 -5.12 3.46
N ALA A 405 -18.01 -6.11 4.31
CA ALA A 405 -16.77 -6.17 5.08
C ALA A 405 -15.53 -6.37 4.20
N GLN A 406 -15.64 -7.17 3.12
CA GLN A 406 -14.57 -7.30 2.13
C GLN A 406 -14.28 -5.98 1.42
N ALA A 407 -15.30 -5.24 1.02
CA ALA A 407 -15.10 -3.94 0.36
C ALA A 407 -14.41 -2.94 1.28
N VAL A 408 -14.83 -2.85 2.55
CA VAL A 408 -14.21 -1.97 3.56
C VAL A 408 -12.75 -2.37 3.81
N GLN A 409 -12.47 -3.65 4.04
CA GLN A 409 -11.11 -4.13 4.27
C GLN A 409 -10.20 -3.87 3.07
N ARG A 410 -10.65 -4.23 1.87
CA ARG A 410 -9.87 -4.09 0.63
C ARG A 410 -9.58 -2.63 0.29
N PHE A 411 -10.54 -1.75 0.54
CA PHE A 411 -10.30 -0.30 0.43
C PHE A 411 -9.17 0.16 1.36
N LEU A 412 -9.20 -0.25 2.63
CA LEU A 412 -8.16 0.11 3.59
C LEU A 412 -6.79 -0.48 3.26
N LEU A 413 -6.75 -1.73 2.77
CA LEU A 413 -5.50 -2.35 2.32
C LEU A 413 -4.92 -1.62 1.10
N TYR A 414 -5.76 -1.21 0.13
CA TYR A 414 -5.35 -0.36 -0.99
C TYR A 414 -4.80 0.99 -0.53
N ALA A 415 -5.52 1.64 0.37
CA ALA A 415 -5.11 2.94 0.92
C ALA A 415 -3.81 2.85 1.71
N ALA A 416 -3.65 1.83 2.56
CA ALA A 416 -2.44 1.60 3.33
C ALA A 416 -1.21 1.40 2.43
N GLU A 417 -1.32 0.59 1.38
CA GLU A 417 -0.23 0.37 0.43
C GLU A 417 0.22 1.68 -0.23
N ARG A 418 -0.74 2.51 -0.65
CA ARG A 418 -0.46 3.78 -1.31
C ARG A 418 0.14 4.82 -0.36
N LEU A 419 -0.42 4.95 0.84
CA LEU A 419 0.05 5.93 1.84
C LEU A 419 1.40 5.52 2.43
N HIS A 420 1.60 4.25 2.79
CA HIS A 420 2.89 3.76 3.32
C HIS A 420 4.01 3.93 2.30
N SER A 421 3.76 3.61 1.01
CA SER A 421 4.74 3.81 -0.06
C SER A 421 5.13 5.29 -0.24
N ALA A 422 4.25 6.22 0.17
CA ALA A 422 4.51 7.65 0.15
C ALA A 422 5.04 8.21 1.49
N GLY A 423 5.20 7.36 2.52
CA GLY A 423 5.77 7.74 3.82
C GLY A 423 4.75 8.29 4.83
N TYR A 424 3.47 7.92 4.73
CA TYR A 424 2.40 8.39 5.61
C TYR A 424 1.67 7.24 6.29
N TYR A 425 1.24 7.46 7.54
CA TYR A 425 0.40 6.53 8.27
C TYR A 425 -1.07 6.63 7.86
N LEU A 426 -1.81 5.53 8.08
CA LEU A 426 -3.24 5.43 7.85
C LEU A 426 -3.97 5.10 9.14
N SER A 427 -5.04 5.83 9.45
CA SER A 427 -6.00 5.45 10.49
C SER A 427 -7.43 5.39 9.96
N GLY A 428 -8.29 4.68 10.70
CA GLY A 428 -9.68 4.49 10.30
C GLY A 428 -10.64 4.62 11.48
N ASP A 429 -11.73 5.39 11.26
CA ASP A 429 -12.79 5.61 12.23
C ASP A 429 -13.87 4.53 12.12
N VAL A 430 -14.25 3.97 13.25
CA VAL A 430 -15.27 2.92 13.32
C VAL A 430 -16.31 3.25 14.39
N PHE A 431 -17.55 2.78 14.18
CA PHE A 431 -18.54 2.86 15.24
C PHE A 431 -18.10 2.12 16.50
N GLY A 432 -18.52 2.58 17.67
CA GLY A 432 -18.29 1.87 18.92
C GLY A 432 -18.82 0.43 18.89
N GLU A 433 -19.88 0.17 18.12
CA GLU A 433 -20.42 -1.17 17.86
C GLU A 433 -19.40 -2.13 17.24
N CYS A 434 -18.44 -1.62 16.46
CA CYS A 434 -17.43 -2.44 15.79
C CYS A 434 -16.54 -3.22 16.76
N ALA A 435 -16.44 -2.81 18.02
CA ALA A 435 -15.74 -3.55 19.08
C ALA A 435 -16.44 -4.84 19.50
N ASN A 436 -17.68 -5.10 19.05
CA ASN A 436 -18.36 -6.36 19.29
C ASN A 436 -17.82 -7.50 18.40
N PRO A 437 -18.01 -8.77 18.83
CA PRO A 437 -17.46 -9.94 18.13
C PRO A 437 -18.30 -10.38 16.93
N TYR A 438 -18.66 -9.45 16.03
CA TYR A 438 -19.41 -9.74 14.80
C TYR A 438 -19.19 -8.66 13.75
N VAL A 439 -19.48 -8.99 12.50
CA VAL A 439 -19.52 -8.00 11.40
C VAL A 439 -20.76 -7.13 11.57
N THR A 440 -20.59 -5.81 11.63
CA THR A 440 -21.70 -4.86 11.75
C THR A 440 -22.53 -4.79 10.46
N ALA A 441 -23.78 -4.37 10.53
CA ALA A 441 -24.66 -4.20 9.35
C ALA A 441 -24.08 -3.24 8.29
N CYS A 442 -23.24 -2.31 8.71
CA CYS A 442 -22.55 -1.38 7.82
C CYS A 442 -21.19 -1.86 7.29
N GLY A 443 -20.83 -3.14 7.55
CA GLY A 443 -19.64 -3.77 7.00
C GLY A 443 -18.35 -3.53 7.78
N GLN A 444 -18.40 -2.94 8.97
CA GLN A 444 -17.23 -2.81 9.82
C GLN A 444 -17.02 -4.07 10.65
N TYR A 445 -15.77 -4.56 10.65
CA TYR A 445 -15.33 -5.69 11.46
C TYR A 445 -13.95 -5.39 12.04
N TRP A 446 -13.86 -5.32 13.37
CA TRP A 446 -12.68 -4.82 14.07
C TRP A 446 -11.37 -5.52 13.67
N PRO A 447 -11.25 -6.86 13.69
CA PRO A 447 -9.99 -7.51 13.36
C PRO A 447 -9.51 -7.21 11.94
N ALA A 448 -10.43 -7.16 10.96
CA ALA A 448 -10.10 -6.89 9.57
C ALA A 448 -9.62 -5.44 9.33
N ILE A 449 -10.24 -4.48 10.02
CA ILE A 449 -9.86 -3.07 9.94
C ILE A 449 -8.55 -2.84 10.70
N SER A 450 -8.45 -3.35 11.94
CA SER A 450 -7.25 -3.21 12.76
C SER A 450 -6.01 -3.83 12.12
N ALA A 451 -6.15 -4.94 11.39
CA ALA A 451 -5.05 -5.52 10.62
C ALA A 451 -4.58 -4.63 9.45
N ALA A 452 -5.47 -3.82 8.88
CA ALA A 452 -5.20 -3.02 7.68
C ALA A 452 -4.63 -1.62 7.95
N VAL A 453 -4.95 -1.01 9.11
CA VAL A 453 -4.58 0.38 9.44
C VAL A 453 -3.52 0.46 10.53
N ASP A 454 -2.83 1.60 10.68
CA ASP A 454 -1.84 1.83 11.74
C ASP A 454 -2.50 2.22 13.07
N ALA A 455 -3.62 2.95 13.01
CA ALA A 455 -4.46 3.23 14.17
C ALA A 455 -5.94 3.00 13.85
N ILE A 456 -6.67 2.37 14.79
CA ILE A 456 -8.12 2.18 14.71
C ILE A 456 -8.80 3.04 15.76
N SER A 457 -9.81 3.79 15.35
CA SER A 457 -10.41 4.85 16.16
C SER A 457 -11.90 4.59 16.35
N GLY A 458 -12.26 3.97 17.47
CA GLY A 458 -13.66 3.82 17.85
C GLY A 458 -14.30 5.14 18.25
N MET A 459 -15.61 5.25 18.06
CA MET A 459 -16.43 6.41 18.39
C MET A 459 -17.50 6.06 19.45
N PRO A 460 -17.11 5.75 20.70
CA PRO A 460 -18.04 5.35 21.75
C PRO A 460 -18.64 6.55 22.50
N TYR A 461 -19.13 7.57 21.77
CA TYR A 461 -19.73 8.75 22.43
C TYR A 461 -20.90 8.32 23.31
N PRO A 462 -20.89 8.61 24.61
CA PRO A 462 -21.90 8.12 25.54
C PRO A 462 -23.34 8.50 25.15
N ASP A 463 -23.57 9.68 24.58
CA ASP A 463 -24.89 10.14 24.16
C ASP A 463 -25.40 9.53 22.83
N HIS A 464 -24.57 8.73 22.14
CA HIS A 464 -24.96 7.94 20.98
C HIS A 464 -25.53 6.56 21.36
N TYR A 465 -25.29 6.09 22.58
CA TYR A 465 -25.86 4.84 23.06
C TYR A 465 -27.32 5.02 23.52
N SER A 466 -28.11 3.97 23.42
CA SER A 466 -29.52 4.00 23.85
C SER A 466 -29.63 3.89 25.35
N ALA A 467 -30.59 4.61 25.95
CA ALA A 467 -30.95 4.42 27.35
C ALA A 467 -31.47 3.01 27.63
N GLN A 468 -31.17 2.46 28.79
CA GLN A 468 -31.61 1.15 29.26
C GLN A 468 -32.42 1.34 30.53
N GLY A 469 -33.73 1.56 30.38
CA GLY A 469 -34.58 1.99 31.48
C GLY A 469 -34.15 3.36 32.00
N ASP A 470 -33.85 3.44 33.29
CA ASP A 470 -33.39 4.66 33.95
C ASP A 470 -31.89 4.93 33.75
N TYR A 471 -31.13 3.93 33.26
CA TYR A 471 -29.71 4.09 32.97
C TYR A 471 -29.51 4.81 31.66
N LYS A 472 -28.82 5.96 31.71
CA LYS A 472 -28.50 6.78 30.55
C LYS A 472 -26.99 6.83 30.37
N PRO A 473 -26.42 6.24 29.31
CA PRO A 473 -24.97 6.15 29.12
C PRO A 473 -24.24 7.50 29.21
N TRP A 474 -24.85 8.59 28.79
CA TRP A 474 -24.28 9.94 28.84
C TRP A 474 -24.23 10.57 30.22
N GLU A 475 -24.85 9.94 31.23
CA GLU A 475 -24.68 10.28 32.66
C GLU A 475 -23.53 9.46 33.30
N HIS A 476 -22.99 8.46 32.55
CA HIS A 476 -21.98 7.51 33.00
C HIS A 476 -20.84 7.36 31.99
N PRO A 477 -20.08 8.45 31.70
CA PRO A 477 -19.06 8.42 30.65
C PRO A 477 -17.97 7.38 30.89
N TYR A 478 -17.52 7.21 32.13
CA TYR A 478 -16.53 6.19 32.48
C TYR A 478 -17.03 4.78 32.12
N ASP A 479 -18.22 4.40 32.57
CA ASP A 479 -18.75 3.04 32.37
C ASP A 479 -18.94 2.73 30.89
N THR A 480 -19.45 3.69 30.13
CA THR A 480 -19.71 3.54 28.70
C THR A 480 -18.42 3.34 27.92
N VAL A 481 -17.42 4.20 28.16
CA VAL A 481 -16.14 4.11 27.46
C VAL A 481 -15.31 2.92 27.95
N HIS A 482 -15.41 2.54 29.24
CA HIS A 482 -14.77 1.34 29.78
C HIS A 482 -15.35 0.06 29.14
N MET A 483 -16.66 -0.02 28.96
CA MET A 483 -17.31 -1.14 28.27
C MET A 483 -16.79 -1.28 26.84
N PHE A 484 -16.71 -0.17 26.10
CA PHE A 484 -16.12 -0.15 24.76
C PHE A 484 -14.65 -0.58 24.78
N GLY A 485 -13.83 0.03 25.66
CA GLY A 485 -12.40 -0.24 25.74
C GLY A 485 -12.09 -1.72 26.06
N ALA A 486 -12.86 -2.34 26.96
CA ALA A 486 -12.73 -3.77 27.27
C ALA A 486 -13.07 -4.65 26.04
N ALA A 487 -14.11 -4.28 25.28
CA ALA A 487 -14.46 -4.99 24.06
C ALA A 487 -13.40 -4.81 22.97
N ALA A 488 -12.88 -3.59 22.78
CA ALA A 488 -11.80 -3.30 21.85
C ALA A 488 -10.51 -4.06 22.18
N ALA A 489 -10.13 -4.12 23.47
CA ALA A 489 -8.97 -4.90 23.94
C ALA A 489 -9.13 -6.39 23.63
N ALA A 490 -10.33 -6.94 23.80
CA ALA A 490 -10.62 -8.33 23.44
C ALA A 490 -10.46 -8.58 21.92
N ARG A 491 -10.93 -7.67 21.08
CA ARG A 491 -10.75 -7.76 19.61
C ARG A 491 -9.30 -7.60 19.18
N GLN A 492 -8.55 -6.72 19.85
CA GLN A 492 -7.11 -6.58 19.59
C GLN A 492 -6.32 -7.84 19.87
N ALA A 493 -6.69 -8.57 20.95
CA ALA A 493 -6.06 -9.85 21.29
C ALA A 493 -6.31 -10.96 20.25
N GLU A 494 -7.33 -10.83 19.43
CA GLU A 494 -7.68 -11.74 18.33
C GLU A 494 -7.08 -11.30 16.99
N THR A 495 -6.44 -10.14 16.93
CA THR A 495 -5.93 -9.56 15.67
C THR A 495 -4.43 -9.78 15.59
N ALA A 496 -3.98 -10.37 14.50
CA ALA A 496 -2.56 -10.46 14.18
C ALA A 496 -2.05 -9.07 13.73
N SER A 497 -0.93 -8.60 14.30
CA SER A 497 -0.39 -7.24 14.06
C SER A 497 -1.44 -6.13 14.22
N PRO A 498 -2.06 -5.99 15.42
CA PRO A 498 -3.15 -5.04 15.62
C PRO A 498 -2.67 -3.59 15.51
N ALA A 499 -3.57 -2.71 15.06
CA ALA A 499 -3.38 -1.27 15.05
C ALA A 499 -3.29 -0.68 16.48
N ALA A 500 -2.72 0.52 16.62
CA ALA A 500 -2.88 1.28 17.85
C ALA A 500 -4.38 1.64 18.06
N VAL A 501 -4.91 1.43 19.27
CA VAL A 501 -6.28 1.85 19.58
C VAL A 501 -6.26 3.31 20.01
N ARG A 502 -6.81 4.18 19.18
CA ARG A 502 -6.90 5.63 19.40
C ARG A 502 -8.35 6.07 19.34
N THR A 503 -8.98 6.31 20.46
CA THR A 503 -10.42 6.44 20.58
C THR A 503 -10.88 7.90 20.49
N TRP A 504 -11.96 8.17 19.80
CA TRP A 504 -12.66 9.43 19.87
C TRP A 504 -13.40 9.54 21.22
N ILE A 505 -13.19 10.63 21.94
CA ILE A 505 -13.89 10.94 23.19
C ILE A 505 -14.82 12.13 23.02
N GLN A 506 -15.90 12.17 23.82
CA GLN A 506 -16.90 13.22 23.73
C GLN A 506 -16.38 14.52 24.38
N ALA A 507 -16.19 15.56 23.57
CA ALA A 507 -15.74 16.88 24.03
C ALA A 507 -16.80 17.96 23.75
N TYR A 508 -18.07 17.62 23.91
CA TYR A 508 -19.23 18.49 23.75
C TYR A 508 -20.30 18.10 24.78
N ASN A 509 -21.26 19.00 25.06
CA ASN A 509 -22.34 18.70 26.00
C ASN A 509 -23.29 17.66 25.39
N ALA A 510 -23.80 16.75 26.24
CA ALA A 510 -24.74 15.72 25.79
C ALA A 510 -25.96 16.33 25.07
N ILE A 511 -26.34 15.74 23.94
CA ILE A 511 -27.44 16.20 23.09
C ILE A 511 -28.79 15.55 23.44
N ARG A 512 -28.83 14.71 24.49
CA ARG A 512 -30.02 14.02 24.99
C ARG A 512 -30.35 14.42 26.44
N GLU A 513 -31.60 14.31 26.83
CA GLU A 513 -32.04 14.58 28.18
C GLU A 513 -31.58 13.53 29.20
N PRO A 514 -31.07 14.00 30.38
CA PRO A 514 -30.75 15.40 30.72
C PRO A 514 -29.54 15.84 29.88
N TYR A 515 -29.54 17.07 29.41
CA TYR A 515 -28.46 17.67 28.63
C TYR A 515 -27.26 17.95 29.52
N ASN A 516 -26.52 16.90 29.86
CA ASN A 516 -25.40 17.00 30.77
C ASN A 516 -24.29 17.88 30.21
N THR A 517 -23.74 18.75 31.08
CA THR A 517 -22.52 19.48 30.74
C THR A 517 -21.34 18.54 30.84
N TYR A 518 -20.62 18.37 29.73
CA TYR A 518 -19.36 17.63 29.70
C TYR A 518 -18.21 18.59 29.97
N GLY A 519 -17.76 18.63 31.22
CA GLY A 519 -16.59 19.39 31.66
C GLY A 519 -15.33 18.54 31.74
N ALA A 520 -14.34 19.03 32.45
CA ALA A 520 -13.07 18.32 32.62
C ALA A 520 -13.25 16.98 33.38
N GLU A 521 -14.24 16.87 34.27
CA GLU A 521 -14.49 15.63 35.06
C GLU A 521 -14.98 14.50 34.16
N GLU A 522 -15.95 14.77 33.24
CA GLU A 522 -16.52 13.79 32.33
C GLU A 522 -15.47 13.34 31.30
N VAL A 523 -14.75 14.30 30.73
CA VAL A 523 -13.66 13.99 29.78
C VAL A 523 -12.53 13.18 30.46
N ALA A 524 -12.14 13.56 31.70
CA ALA A 524 -11.15 12.78 32.45
C ALA A 524 -11.65 11.37 32.81
N ALA A 525 -12.95 11.18 32.98
CA ALA A 525 -13.55 9.87 33.21
C ALA A 525 -13.42 8.98 31.99
N GLU A 526 -13.67 9.51 30.76
CA GLU A 526 -13.46 8.78 29.50
C GLU A 526 -11.98 8.41 29.29
N VAL A 527 -11.05 9.36 29.51
CA VAL A 527 -9.61 9.11 29.41
C VAL A 527 -9.15 8.02 30.38
N ARG A 528 -9.63 8.05 31.64
CA ARG A 528 -9.32 6.99 32.62
C ARG A 528 -9.85 5.63 32.16
N ALA A 529 -11.08 5.57 31.64
CA ALA A 529 -11.67 4.35 31.16
C ALA A 529 -10.85 3.68 30.04
N LEU A 530 -10.32 4.47 29.12
CA LEU A 530 -9.42 3.98 28.07
C LEU A 530 -8.11 3.43 28.64
N ARG A 531 -7.50 4.13 29.60
CA ARG A 531 -6.27 3.69 30.27
C ARG A 531 -6.49 2.40 31.06
N ASP A 532 -7.57 2.31 31.81
CA ASP A 532 -7.90 1.17 32.65
C ASP A 532 -8.18 -0.10 31.81
N THR A 533 -8.56 0.06 30.54
CA THR A 533 -8.80 -1.05 29.60
C THR A 533 -7.62 -1.36 28.68
N GLY A 534 -6.51 -0.63 28.80
CA GLY A 534 -5.31 -0.85 27.99
C GLY A 534 -5.38 -0.31 26.56
N CYS A 535 -6.36 0.56 26.25
CA CYS A 535 -6.42 1.28 24.98
C CYS A 535 -5.38 2.42 24.98
N SER A 536 -4.12 2.08 24.73
CA SER A 536 -2.97 2.93 25.01
C SER A 536 -2.52 3.84 23.85
N GLY A 537 -3.11 3.72 22.66
CA GLY A 537 -2.75 4.54 21.49
C GLY A 537 -3.18 6.01 21.59
N GLY A 538 -3.88 6.36 22.68
CA GLY A 538 -4.33 7.71 22.98
C GLY A 538 -5.79 7.98 22.63
N PHE A 539 -6.11 9.26 22.46
CA PHE A 539 -7.47 9.72 22.19
C PHE A 539 -7.50 10.99 21.33
N MET A 540 -8.65 11.23 20.73
CA MET A 540 -8.95 12.44 19.98
C MET A 540 -10.26 13.03 20.51
N THR A 541 -10.33 14.36 20.65
CA THR A 541 -11.51 15.04 21.21
C THR A 541 -12.50 15.39 20.12
N TRP A 542 -13.69 14.76 20.11
CA TRP A 542 -14.74 15.17 19.20
C TRP A 542 -15.48 16.41 19.70
N ASN A 543 -15.31 17.49 18.99
CA ASN A 543 -16.02 18.76 19.19
C ASN A 543 -16.29 19.35 17.81
N GLY A 544 -17.40 18.95 17.18
CA GLY A 544 -17.70 19.26 15.78
C GLY A 544 -17.67 20.76 15.43
N GLY A 545 -17.96 21.63 16.40
CA GLY A 545 -17.83 23.07 16.25
C GLY A 545 -16.40 23.60 16.46
N SER A 546 -15.47 22.77 16.89
CA SER A 546 -14.11 23.15 17.31
C SER A 546 -14.11 24.35 18.29
N ASP A 547 -15.11 24.38 19.19
CA ASP A 547 -15.31 25.49 20.12
C ASP A 547 -14.10 25.64 21.07
N ILE A 548 -13.40 26.75 20.94
CA ILE A 548 -12.18 27.06 21.66
C ILE A 548 -12.43 27.21 23.18
N ASN A 549 -13.58 27.73 23.57
CA ASN A 549 -13.95 27.89 25.00
C ASN A 549 -14.18 26.51 25.61
N LYS A 550 -14.79 25.60 24.84
CA LYS A 550 -14.96 24.21 25.24
C LYS A 550 -13.61 23.55 25.47
N TYR A 551 -12.68 23.67 24.53
CA TYR A 551 -11.33 23.15 24.71
C TYR A 551 -10.61 23.74 25.93
N GLN A 552 -10.69 25.04 26.13
CA GLN A 552 -10.13 25.67 27.33
C GLN A 552 -10.71 25.10 28.63
N SER A 553 -12.00 24.79 28.65
CA SER A 553 -12.69 24.24 29.82
C SER A 553 -12.32 22.81 30.19
N ILE A 554 -11.85 22.02 29.19
CA ILE A 554 -11.53 20.60 29.37
C ILE A 554 -10.03 20.29 29.30
N ILE A 555 -9.20 21.28 28.97
CA ILE A 555 -7.78 21.06 28.63
C ILE A 555 -7.00 20.35 29.75
N SER A 556 -7.34 20.56 30.98
CA SER A 556 -6.72 19.90 32.14
C SER A 556 -6.99 18.40 32.21
N ALA A 557 -8.02 17.92 31.53
CA ALA A 557 -8.37 16.50 31.48
C ALA A 557 -7.56 15.73 30.43
N LEU A 558 -6.85 16.43 29.53
CA LEU A 558 -6.14 15.86 28.39
C LEU A 558 -4.65 15.57 28.68
N SER A 559 -4.28 15.49 29.97
CA SER A 559 -2.88 15.26 30.40
C SER A 559 -2.54 13.78 30.54
#